data_67b7f3047aa19fdbf1bec14c5e8bb497
#
_entry.id   67b7f3047aa19fdbf1bec14c5e8bb497
#
_cell.length_a   1.000
_cell.length_b   1.000
_cell.length_c   1.000
_cell.angle_alpha   90.00
_cell.angle_beta   90.00
_cell.angle_gamma   90.00
#
_symmetry.space_group_name_H-M   'P 1'
#
loop_
_entity.id
_entity.type
_entity.pdbx_description
1 polymer ?
#
loop_
_entity_poly.entity_id
_entity_poly.type
_entity_poly.pdbx_seq_one_letter_code
_entity_poly.pdbx_strand_id
1 'polypeptide(L)'
;MDKSRLYYQTPYVKSFMCTVERCEASGKGTWLAVLNQTGFYPEGGGQPSDTGTLNQVPVLSVHEKGEEILHELASPLEPGTLAEGIIDWQKRYDNMQQHTGEHILSGLVHRFYGYENVGFHMGAEEVTVDFNGMITADGLDRLEDAANQIVYDNVPVHTLYPAKEELASIDYRSKKELSGQVRIIEIPGGDVCACCGTHVENTGEVGIIKIRGMIHYKGGVRISMLCGRRALLDYRNRLKDGIRLSNLLSARRSEER
;
A
#
# COMPACT_ATOMS: atom_id res chain seq x y z
N MET A 1 1.69 -20.49 -7.93
CA MET A 1 0.82 -19.46 -7.34
C MET A 1 -0.25 -20.15 -6.52
N ASP A 2 -0.41 -19.81 -5.28
CA ASP A 2 -1.47 -20.32 -4.41
C ASP A 2 -2.83 -19.79 -4.90
N LYS A 3 -3.66 -20.70 -5.42
CA LYS A 3 -4.97 -20.35 -5.99
C LYS A 3 -5.99 -19.94 -4.94
N SER A 4 -5.73 -20.20 -3.66
CA SER A 4 -6.60 -19.81 -2.55
C SER A 4 -6.49 -18.31 -2.20
N ARG A 5 -5.40 -17.64 -2.62
CA ARG A 5 -5.14 -16.22 -2.38
C ARG A 5 -5.62 -15.38 -3.58
N LEU A 6 -6.92 -15.09 -3.64
CA LEU A 6 -7.56 -14.41 -4.76
C LEU A 6 -7.00 -13.00 -5.02
N TYR A 7 -6.54 -12.30 -3.99
CA TYR A 7 -5.92 -10.98 -4.11
C TYR A 7 -4.59 -11.01 -4.90
N TYR A 8 -3.97 -12.16 -5.11
CA TYR A 8 -2.82 -12.32 -6.01
C TYR A 8 -3.23 -12.64 -7.45
N GLN A 9 -4.43 -13.20 -7.66
CA GLN A 9 -4.97 -13.39 -9.00
C GLN A 9 -5.47 -12.07 -9.59
N THR A 10 -6.20 -11.31 -8.79
CA THR A 10 -6.59 -9.92 -9.10
C THR A 10 -6.71 -9.11 -7.81
N PRO A 11 -5.96 -8.00 -7.66
CA PRO A 11 -6.13 -7.10 -6.53
C PRO A 11 -7.47 -6.36 -6.55
N TYR A 12 -8.22 -6.42 -7.66
CA TYR A 12 -9.51 -5.76 -7.87
C TYR A 12 -10.71 -6.60 -7.43
N VAL A 13 -10.51 -7.77 -6.85
CA VAL A 13 -11.60 -8.55 -6.26
C VAL A 13 -12.30 -7.73 -5.17
N LYS A 14 -13.61 -7.53 -5.30
CA LYS A 14 -14.45 -6.78 -4.34
C LYS A 14 -15.33 -7.71 -3.51
N SER A 15 -15.76 -8.83 -4.11
CA SER A 15 -16.51 -9.88 -3.42
C SER A 15 -16.08 -11.25 -3.95
N PHE A 16 -16.27 -12.27 -3.14
CA PHE A 16 -15.91 -13.64 -3.48
C PHE A 16 -16.73 -14.62 -2.61
N MET A 17 -16.90 -15.84 -3.12
CA MET A 17 -17.49 -16.93 -2.35
C MET A 17 -16.40 -17.79 -1.73
N CYS A 18 -16.62 -18.23 -0.51
CA CYS A 18 -15.71 -19.14 0.19
C CYS A 18 -16.47 -20.07 1.14
N THR A 19 -15.78 -21.08 1.65
CA THR A 19 -16.26 -21.95 2.72
C THR A 19 -15.44 -21.70 3.98
N VAL A 20 -16.08 -21.55 5.12
CA VAL A 20 -15.42 -21.47 6.43
C VAL A 20 -14.89 -22.87 6.79
N GLU A 21 -13.59 -23.04 6.87
CA GLU A 21 -12.97 -24.32 7.23
C GLU A 21 -12.89 -24.51 8.74
N ARG A 22 -12.55 -23.43 9.46
CA ARG A 22 -12.40 -23.39 10.91
C ARG A 22 -12.80 -22.01 11.42
N CYS A 23 -13.39 -21.94 12.61
CA CYS A 23 -13.65 -20.70 13.32
C CYS A 23 -13.54 -20.94 14.82
N GLU A 24 -12.63 -20.25 15.50
CA GLU A 24 -12.29 -20.47 16.90
C GLU A 24 -12.25 -19.12 17.65
N ALA A 25 -12.56 -19.13 18.95
CA ALA A 25 -12.47 -17.93 19.77
C ALA A 25 -11.02 -17.47 19.91
N SER A 26 -10.76 -16.18 19.69
CA SER A 26 -9.42 -15.57 19.78
C SER A 26 -8.93 -15.39 21.24
N GLY A 27 -9.82 -15.54 22.23
CA GLY A 27 -9.57 -15.20 23.63
C GLY A 27 -9.68 -13.70 23.96
N LYS A 28 -10.02 -12.85 22.97
CA LYS A 28 -10.17 -11.39 23.12
C LYS A 28 -11.59 -10.89 22.84
N GLY A 29 -12.57 -11.78 22.82
CA GLY A 29 -13.96 -11.46 22.48
C GLY A 29 -14.22 -11.39 20.98
N THR A 30 -13.25 -11.78 20.15
CA THR A 30 -13.34 -11.92 18.69
C THR A 30 -13.13 -13.38 18.29
N TRP A 31 -13.20 -13.67 16.99
CA TRP A 31 -13.10 -15.01 16.44
C TRP A 31 -12.09 -15.05 15.31
N LEU A 32 -11.36 -16.15 15.19
CA LEU A 32 -10.39 -16.37 14.11
C LEU A 32 -10.94 -17.42 13.16
N ALA A 33 -11.21 -17.03 11.93
CA ALA A 33 -11.67 -17.92 10.87
C ALA A 33 -10.58 -18.20 9.85
N VAL A 34 -10.53 -19.46 9.37
CA VAL A 34 -9.75 -19.90 8.20
C VAL A 34 -10.74 -20.26 7.11
N LEU A 35 -10.45 -19.81 5.88
CA LEU A 35 -11.28 -19.98 4.70
C LEU A 35 -10.54 -20.84 3.66
N ASN A 36 -11.27 -21.60 2.86
CA ASN A 36 -10.69 -22.37 1.75
C ASN A 36 -10.06 -21.48 0.65
N GLN A 37 -10.52 -20.25 0.53
CA GLN A 37 -9.95 -19.20 -0.32
C GLN A 37 -10.35 -17.84 0.21
N THR A 38 -9.52 -16.81 -0.08
CA THR A 38 -9.80 -15.45 0.40
C THR A 38 -9.39 -14.38 -0.59
N GLY A 39 -10.24 -13.35 -0.72
CA GLY A 39 -9.92 -12.09 -1.38
C GLY A 39 -9.38 -11.03 -0.42
N PHE A 40 -9.48 -11.23 0.91
CA PHE A 40 -8.94 -10.31 1.89
C PHE A 40 -7.41 -10.38 1.94
N TYR A 41 -6.75 -9.25 1.77
CA TYR A 41 -5.30 -9.13 1.89
C TYR A 41 -4.89 -9.13 3.37
N PRO A 42 -4.00 -10.02 3.82
CA PRO A 42 -3.43 -9.97 5.16
C PRO A 42 -2.44 -8.82 5.29
N GLU A 43 -2.22 -8.31 6.49
CA GLU A 43 -1.17 -7.31 6.67
C GLU A 43 0.21 -7.87 6.30
N GLY A 44 0.99 -7.07 5.58
CA GLY A 44 2.32 -7.50 5.16
C GLY A 44 3.03 -6.44 4.33
N GLY A 45 4.36 -6.47 4.35
CA GLY A 45 5.18 -5.55 3.54
C GLY A 45 4.95 -4.05 3.83
N GLY A 46 4.48 -3.70 5.04
CA GLY A 46 4.15 -2.33 5.42
C GLY A 46 2.73 -1.89 5.04
N GLN A 47 1.98 -2.72 4.31
CA GLN A 47 0.57 -2.46 4.00
C GLN A 47 -0.33 -3.10 5.08
N PRO A 48 -1.31 -2.36 5.63
CA PRO A 48 -2.29 -2.90 6.57
C PRO A 48 -3.24 -3.90 5.89
N SER A 49 -3.83 -4.79 6.69
CA SER A 49 -4.81 -5.75 6.21
C SER A 49 -6.07 -5.08 5.69
N ASP A 50 -6.79 -5.80 4.85
CA ASP A 50 -8.16 -5.43 4.52
C ASP A 50 -9.11 -5.55 5.70
N THR A 51 -10.26 -4.93 5.53
CA THR A 51 -11.46 -5.09 6.32
C THR A 51 -12.66 -5.29 5.40
N GLY A 52 -13.80 -5.64 5.96
CA GLY A 52 -15.01 -5.86 5.19
C GLY A 52 -16.00 -6.71 5.94
N THR A 53 -16.71 -7.59 5.25
CA THR A 53 -17.67 -8.51 5.88
C THR A 53 -17.58 -9.92 5.29
N LEU A 54 -17.91 -10.91 6.10
CA LEU A 54 -18.08 -12.31 5.70
C LEU A 54 -19.49 -12.74 6.14
N ASN A 55 -20.43 -12.93 5.19
CA ASN A 55 -21.87 -13.09 5.48
C ASN A 55 -22.39 -12.01 6.45
N GLN A 56 -22.07 -10.74 6.21
CA GLN A 56 -22.42 -9.57 7.02
C GLN A 56 -21.71 -9.51 8.41
N VAL A 57 -20.97 -10.55 8.82
CA VAL A 57 -20.12 -10.50 10.00
C VAL A 57 -18.88 -9.63 9.69
N PRO A 58 -18.59 -8.58 10.48
CA PRO A 58 -17.43 -7.73 10.25
C PRO A 58 -16.12 -8.51 10.33
N VAL A 59 -15.27 -8.35 9.30
CA VAL A 59 -13.85 -8.75 9.28
C VAL A 59 -13.03 -7.55 9.77
N LEU A 60 -12.46 -7.68 10.97
CA LEU A 60 -11.77 -6.61 11.69
C LEU A 60 -10.32 -6.48 11.23
N SER A 61 -9.66 -7.61 11.03
CA SER A 61 -8.26 -7.69 10.57
C SER A 61 -8.01 -9.04 9.90
N VAL A 62 -6.93 -9.11 9.13
CA VAL A 62 -6.49 -10.35 8.46
C VAL A 62 -4.98 -10.49 8.64
N HIS A 63 -4.53 -11.65 9.07
CA HIS A 63 -3.13 -11.93 9.38
C HIS A 63 -2.67 -13.23 8.73
N GLU A 64 -1.41 -13.29 8.34
CA GLU A 64 -0.77 -14.53 7.88
C GLU A 64 -0.03 -15.19 9.04
N LYS A 65 -0.28 -16.48 9.25
CA LYS A 65 0.43 -17.30 10.25
C LYS A 65 0.85 -18.63 9.63
N GLY A 66 2.13 -18.73 9.28
CA GLY A 66 2.62 -19.86 8.50
C GLY A 66 1.98 -19.85 7.10
N GLU A 67 1.29 -20.91 6.75
CA GLU A 67 0.57 -21.03 5.47
C GLU A 67 -0.90 -20.58 5.54
N GLU A 68 -1.43 -20.40 6.76
CA GLU A 68 -2.83 -20.02 6.97
C GLU A 68 -3.04 -18.51 6.95
N ILE A 69 -4.20 -18.11 6.39
CA ILE A 69 -4.71 -16.74 6.49
C ILE A 69 -5.83 -16.72 7.53
N LEU A 70 -5.59 -16.00 8.63
CA LEU A 70 -6.50 -15.86 9.75
C LEU A 70 -7.32 -14.58 9.60
N HIS A 71 -8.65 -14.72 9.61
CA HIS A 71 -9.59 -13.60 9.54
C HIS A 71 -10.18 -13.36 10.93
N GLU A 72 -9.90 -12.20 11.52
CA GLU A 72 -10.48 -11.82 12.81
C GLU A 72 -11.90 -11.29 12.60
N LEU A 73 -12.87 -11.97 13.16
CA LEU A 73 -14.30 -11.70 13.02
C LEU A 73 -14.90 -11.14 14.31
N ALA A 74 -15.88 -10.24 14.17
CA ALA A 74 -16.63 -9.71 15.32
C ALA A 74 -17.57 -10.73 15.98
N SER A 75 -17.99 -11.77 15.23
CA SER A 75 -18.82 -12.89 15.74
C SER A 75 -18.51 -14.18 14.98
N PRO A 76 -18.85 -15.36 15.53
CA PRO A 76 -18.48 -16.63 14.92
C PRO A 76 -19.28 -16.93 13.64
N LEU A 77 -18.69 -17.77 12.81
CA LEU A 77 -19.37 -18.46 11.72
C LEU A 77 -19.14 -19.96 11.88
N GLU A 78 -20.17 -20.76 11.60
CA GLU A 78 -20.08 -22.21 11.71
C GLU A 78 -19.16 -22.79 10.63
N PRO A 79 -18.24 -23.71 10.96
CA PRO A 79 -17.45 -24.45 9.96
C PRO A 79 -18.37 -25.16 8.95
N GLY A 80 -17.96 -25.18 7.68
CA GLY A 80 -18.78 -25.68 6.56
C GLY A 80 -19.73 -24.64 5.97
N THR A 81 -19.88 -23.45 6.57
CA THR A 81 -20.73 -22.38 6.04
C THR A 81 -20.18 -21.88 4.69
N LEU A 82 -21.04 -21.86 3.67
CA LEU A 82 -20.77 -21.12 2.44
C LEU A 82 -21.00 -19.62 2.72
N ALA A 83 -19.98 -18.82 2.54
CA ALA A 83 -19.99 -17.40 2.90
C ALA A 83 -19.60 -16.51 1.72
N GLU A 84 -20.25 -15.35 1.64
CA GLU A 84 -19.84 -14.27 0.77
C GLU A 84 -18.91 -13.30 1.52
N GLY A 85 -17.67 -13.15 1.03
CA GLY A 85 -16.74 -12.13 1.47
C GLY A 85 -16.93 -10.85 0.65
N ILE A 86 -17.11 -9.72 1.34
CA ILE A 86 -17.21 -8.39 0.72
C ILE A 86 -16.10 -7.52 1.32
N ILE A 87 -15.18 -7.05 0.47
CA ILE A 87 -14.04 -6.24 0.88
C ILE A 87 -14.45 -4.77 1.01
N ASP A 88 -13.98 -4.08 2.05
CA ASP A 88 -14.00 -2.61 2.10
C ASP A 88 -13.14 -2.06 0.94
N TRP A 89 -13.81 -1.89 -0.20
CA TRP A 89 -13.14 -1.50 -1.44
C TRP A 89 -12.48 -0.12 -1.35
N GLN A 90 -13.08 0.80 -0.58
CA GLN A 90 -12.50 2.13 -0.43
C GLN A 90 -11.14 2.06 0.27
N LYS A 91 -11.04 1.26 1.33
CA LYS A 91 -9.77 1.03 2.06
C LYS A 91 -8.75 0.27 1.21
N ARG A 92 -9.18 -0.81 0.51
CA ARG A 92 -8.33 -1.59 -0.38
C ARG A 92 -7.73 -0.70 -1.47
N TYR A 93 -8.54 0.03 -2.19
CA TYR A 93 -8.11 0.85 -3.32
C TYR A 93 -7.21 2.01 -2.87
N ASP A 94 -7.54 2.63 -1.74
CA ASP A 94 -6.68 3.63 -1.12
C ASP A 94 -5.29 3.05 -0.77
N ASN A 95 -5.23 1.87 -0.14
CA ASN A 95 -3.96 1.20 0.14
C ASN A 95 -3.18 0.88 -1.15
N MET A 96 -3.85 0.45 -2.22
CA MET A 96 -3.21 0.21 -3.52
C MET A 96 -2.61 1.50 -4.10
N GLN A 97 -3.31 2.64 -4.00
CA GLN A 97 -2.79 3.95 -4.43
C GLN A 97 -1.54 4.33 -3.62
N GLN A 98 -1.58 4.20 -2.28
CA GLN A 98 -0.44 4.52 -1.43
C GLN A 98 0.76 3.62 -1.74
N HIS A 99 0.54 2.30 -1.87
CA HIS A 99 1.61 1.33 -2.08
C HIS A 99 2.28 1.51 -3.44
N THR A 100 1.48 1.71 -4.50
CA THR A 100 2.03 1.96 -5.84
C THR A 100 2.80 3.29 -5.90
N GLY A 101 2.27 4.34 -5.25
CA GLY A 101 2.96 5.63 -5.16
C GLY A 101 4.27 5.55 -4.37
N GLU A 102 4.32 4.73 -3.32
CA GLU A 102 5.57 4.46 -2.58
C GLU A 102 6.61 3.78 -3.48
N HIS A 103 6.21 2.77 -4.25
CA HIS A 103 7.10 2.11 -5.20
C HIS A 103 7.67 3.10 -6.22
N ILE A 104 6.84 3.95 -6.82
CA ILE A 104 7.28 4.98 -7.77
C ILE A 104 8.34 5.89 -7.12
N LEU A 105 8.05 6.40 -5.91
CA LEU A 105 9.00 7.27 -5.20
C LEU A 105 10.29 6.54 -4.85
N SER A 106 10.20 5.33 -4.31
CA SER A 106 11.38 4.55 -3.91
C SER A 106 12.28 4.16 -5.08
N GLY A 107 11.68 3.79 -6.21
CA GLY A 107 12.45 3.50 -7.43
C GLY A 107 13.15 4.73 -7.99
N LEU A 108 12.50 5.90 -7.94
CA LEU A 108 13.12 7.18 -8.33
C LEU A 108 14.27 7.59 -7.40
N VAL A 109 14.11 7.43 -6.09
CA VAL A 109 15.18 7.70 -5.12
C VAL A 109 16.38 6.78 -5.38
N HIS A 110 16.12 5.49 -5.60
CA HIS A 110 17.19 4.56 -5.96
C HIS A 110 17.89 4.97 -7.27
N ARG A 111 17.14 5.29 -8.31
CA ARG A 111 17.70 5.68 -9.62
C ARG A 111 18.49 6.99 -9.60
N PHE A 112 18.02 8.02 -8.87
CA PHE A 112 18.65 9.34 -8.88
C PHE A 112 19.80 9.47 -7.89
N TYR A 113 19.77 8.72 -6.79
CA TYR A 113 20.71 8.87 -5.69
C TYR A 113 21.43 7.58 -5.30
N GLY A 114 21.02 6.41 -5.80
CA GLY A 114 21.54 5.11 -5.38
C GLY A 114 21.16 4.73 -3.94
N TYR A 115 20.14 5.38 -3.37
CA TYR A 115 19.72 5.11 -1.99
C TYR A 115 18.68 4.01 -1.92
N GLU A 116 18.74 3.25 -0.82
CA GLU A 116 17.82 2.15 -0.54
C GLU A 116 16.69 2.58 0.38
N ASN A 117 15.48 2.07 0.10
CA ASN A 117 14.37 2.12 1.03
C ASN A 117 14.64 1.12 2.16
N VAL A 118 14.91 1.63 3.36
CA VAL A 118 15.23 0.86 4.58
C VAL A 118 14.07 0.79 5.57
N GLY A 119 12.94 1.43 5.26
CA GLY A 119 11.73 1.39 6.07
C GLY A 119 10.51 1.93 5.33
N PHE A 120 9.38 1.25 5.50
CA PHE A 120 8.10 1.67 4.94
C PHE A 120 6.99 1.41 5.95
N HIS A 121 6.14 2.39 6.16
CA HIS A 121 4.97 2.27 7.00
C HIS A 121 3.79 3.02 6.40
N MET A 122 2.70 2.31 6.18
CA MET A 122 1.44 2.86 5.67
C MET A 122 0.46 3.04 6.85
N GLY A 123 0.56 4.17 7.53
CA GLY A 123 -0.38 4.57 8.57
C GLY A 123 -1.70 5.09 8.00
N ALA A 124 -2.68 5.33 8.89
CA ALA A 124 -3.98 5.89 8.50
C ALA A 124 -3.86 7.34 8.03
N GLU A 125 -3.03 8.14 8.71
CA GLU A 125 -2.91 9.59 8.49
C GLU A 125 -1.79 9.95 7.52
N GLU A 126 -0.75 9.11 7.42
CA GLU A 126 0.39 9.33 6.55
C GLU A 126 1.07 8.02 6.15
N VAL A 127 1.80 8.10 5.06
CA VAL A 127 2.73 7.07 4.61
C VAL A 127 4.14 7.58 4.81
N THR A 128 5.00 6.80 5.47
CA THR A 128 6.41 7.17 5.66
C THR A 128 7.34 6.17 4.98
N VAL A 129 8.38 6.72 4.36
CA VAL A 129 9.44 5.95 3.67
C VAL A 129 10.79 6.43 4.17
N ASP A 130 11.62 5.50 4.61
CA ASP A 130 12.96 5.79 5.14
C ASP A 130 14.02 5.41 4.11
N PHE A 131 14.93 6.32 3.83
CA PHE A 131 16.06 6.10 2.92
C PHE A 131 17.38 6.24 3.67
N ASN A 132 18.39 5.46 3.24
CA ASN A 132 19.73 5.43 3.84
C ASN A 132 20.67 6.54 3.37
N GLY A 133 20.16 7.61 2.77
CA GLY A 133 20.95 8.73 2.29
C GLY A 133 20.25 10.06 2.43
N MET A 134 20.99 11.15 2.19
CA MET A 134 20.52 12.51 2.39
C MET A 134 20.00 13.11 1.07
N ILE A 135 18.80 13.69 1.12
CA ILE A 135 18.14 14.35 -0.01
C ILE A 135 18.00 15.84 0.35
N THR A 136 18.25 16.74 -0.61
CA THR A 136 18.04 18.18 -0.43
C THR A 136 16.57 18.56 -0.66
N ALA A 137 16.16 19.76 -0.24
CA ALA A 137 14.81 20.27 -0.52
C ALA A 137 14.52 20.31 -2.04
N ASP A 138 15.44 20.88 -2.84
CA ASP A 138 15.30 20.92 -4.31
C ASP A 138 15.28 19.51 -4.92
N GLY A 139 15.98 18.55 -4.29
CA GLY A 139 15.96 17.15 -4.68
C GLY A 139 14.60 16.51 -4.43
N LEU A 140 13.95 16.91 -3.34
CA LEU A 140 12.61 16.42 -2.97
C LEU A 140 11.55 16.91 -3.98
N ASP A 141 11.59 18.18 -4.36
CA ASP A 141 10.68 18.75 -5.36
C ASP A 141 10.84 18.05 -6.71
N ARG A 142 12.09 17.83 -7.16
CA ARG A 142 12.36 17.08 -8.39
C ARG A 142 11.88 15.63 -8.34
N LEU A 143 11.96 14.97 -7.18
CA LEU A 143 11.43 13.63 -7.00
C LEU A 143 9.90 13.60 -7.09
N GLU A 144 9.23 14.58 -6.46
CA GLU A 144 7.78 14.72 -6.54
C GLU A 144 7.30 14.95 -7.97
N ASP A 145 7.95 15.85 -8.71
CA ASP A 145 7.64 16.14 -10.11
C ASP A 145 7.83 14.88 -10.99
N ALA A 146 8.97 14.21 -10.85
CA ALA A 146 9.27 12.99 -11.60
C ALA A 146 8.30 11.85 -11.27
N ALA A 147 7.91 11.72 -10.00
CA ALA A 147 6.93 10.72 -9.57
C ALA A 147 5.54 10.99 -10.17
N ASN A 148 5.11 12.25 -10.19
CA ASN A 148 3.84 12.63 -10.81
C ASN A 148 3.88 12.53 -12.33
N GLN A 149 5.04 12.71 -12.97
CA GLN A 149 5.15 12.47 -14.41
C GLN A 149 4.84 11.00 -14.76
N ILE A 150 5.34 10.03 -13.98
CA ILE A 150 5.00 8.60 -14.16
C ILE A 150 3.50 8.34 -13.96
N VAL A 151 2.87 9.05 -13.01
CA VAL A 151 1.41 8.97 -12.81
C VAL A 151 0.68 9.51 -14.05
N TYR A 152 1.11 10.65 -14.61
CA TYR A 152 0.49 11.27 -15.80
C TYR A 152 0.71 10.45 -17.07
N ASP A 153 1.84 9.77 -17.18
CA ASP A 153 2.15 8.87 -18.30
C ASP A 153 1.23 7.63 -18.31
N ASN A 154 0.58 7.33 -17.19
CA ASN A 154 -0.40 6.26 -17.04
C ASN A 154 0.10 4.91 -17.57
N VAL A 155 1.31 4.52 -17.16
CA VAL A 155 1.92 3.25 -17.58
C VAL A 155 1.36 2.05 -16.83
N PRO A 156 1.33 0.84 -17.42
CA PRO A 156 0.85 -0.36 -16.76
C PRO A 156 1.79 -0.78 -15.60
N VAL A 157 1.20 -1.32 -14.54
CA VAL A 157 1.91 -1.93 -13.40
C VAL A 157 1.88 -3.45 -13.59
N HIS A 158 3.04 -4.01 -13.90
CA HIS A 158 3.16 -5.44 -14.18
C HIS A 158 3.43 -6.23 -12.90
N THR A 159 2.76 -7.37 -12.76
CA THR A 159 3.07 -8.37 -11.75
C THR A 159 3.71 -9.57 -12.42
N LEU A 160 4.97 -9.87 -12.06
CA LEU A 160 5.75 -10.94 -12.64
C LEU A 160 6.00 -12.04 -11.59
N TYR A 161 6.04 -13.28 -12.05
CA TYR A 161 6.40 -14.45 -11.25
C TYR A 161 7.51 -15.23 -11.99
N PRO A 162 8.72 -14.66 -12.06
CA PRO A 162 9.81 -15.25 -12.81
C PRO A 162 10.22 -16.63 -12.24
N ALA A 163 10.67 -17.52 -13.11
CA ALA A 163 11.35 -18.73 -12.69
C ALA A 163 12.69 -18.37 -12.02
N LYS A 164 13.25 -19.30 -11.25
CA LYS A 164 14.49 -19.04 -10.49
C LYS A 164 15.66 -18.60 -11.37
N GLU A 165 15.73 -19.19 -12.57
CA GLU A 165 16.75 -18.91 -13.57
C GLU A 165 16.58 -17.50 -14.17
N GLU A 166 15.34 -17.10 -14.43
CA GLU A 166 14.99 -15.78 -14.97
C GLU A 166 15.20 -14.68 -13.92
N LEU A 167 14.89 -14.99 -12.65
CA LEU A 167 15.04 -14.05 -11.53
C LEU A 167 16.48 -13.55 -11.40
N ALA A 168 17.49 -14.39 -11.70
CA ALA A 168 18.89 -14.02 -11.63
C ALA A 168 19.30 -12.97 -12.70
N SER A 169 18.49 -12.78 -13.75
CA SER A 169 18.73 -11.80 -14.82
C SER A 169 17.94 -10.50 -14.63
N ILE A 170 17.02 -10.44 -13.67
CA ILE A 170 16.21 -9.24 -13.39
C ILE A 170 16.95 -8.40 -12.35
N ASP A 171 17.23 -7.14 -12.68
CA ASP A 171 17.70 -6.17 -11.71
C ASP A 171 16.50 -5.61 -10.93
N TYR A 172 16.31 -6.11 -9.71
CA TYR A 172 15.19 -5.72 -8.86
C TYR A 172 15.64 -5.39 -7.43
N ARG A 173 14.95 -4.47 -6.82
CA ARG A 173 15.14 -4.14 -5.40
C ARG A 173 14.44 -5.16 -4.50
N SER A 174 15.04 -5.47 -3.36
CA SER A 174 14.42 -6.29 -2.33
C SER A 174 14.82 -5.82 -0.94
N LYS A 175 13.86 -5.76 -0.03
CA LYS A 175 14.07 -5.39 1.38
C LYS A 175 14.48 -6.60 2.25
N LYS A 176 14.40 -7.82 1.72
CA LYS A 176 14.65 -9.08 2.46
C LYS A 176 15.31 -10.09 1.54
N GLU A 177 16.05 -11.02 2.15
CA GLU A 177 16.40 -12.26 1.46
C GLU A 177 15.11 -13.05 1.17
N LEU A 178 14.96 -13.49 -0.06
CA LEU A 178 13.75 -14.13 -0.54
C LEU A 178 13.99 -15.63 -0.69
N SER A 179 13.02 -16.43 -0.21
CA SER A 179 12.99 -17.88 -0.42
C SER A 179 11.69 -18.27 -1.12
N GLY A 180 11.73 -19.28 -1.99
CA GLY A 180 10.56 -19.73 -2.74
C GLY A 180 10.25 -18.89 -3.98
N GLN A 181 8.99 -18.84 -4.40
CA GLN A 181 8.57 -18.09 -5.56
C GLN A 181 8.54 -16.59 -5.26
N VAL A 182 9.32 -15.82 -6.00
CA VAL A 182 9.39 -14.36 -5.87
C VAL A 182 8.34 -13.70 -6.76
N ARG A 183 7.60 -12.74 -6.18
CA ARG A 183 6.67 -11.88 -6.91
C ARG A 183 7.35 -10.53 -7.12
N ILE A 184 7.47 -10.09 -8.37
CA ILE A 184 8.05 -8.81 -8.77
C ILE A 184 6.95 -7.88 -9.22
N ILE A 185 6.98 -6.65 -8.75
CA ILE A 185 6.20 -5.53 -9.28
C ILE A 185 7.14 -4.68 -10.14
N GLU A 186 6.75 -4.51 -11.40
CA GLU A 186 7.46 -3.68 -12.36
C GLU A 186 6.58 -2.50 -12.76
N ILE A 187 7.11 -1.30 -12.58
CA ILE A 187 6.50 -0.03 -13.00
C ILE A 187 7.48 0.62 -13.99
N PRO A 188 7.18 0.62 -15.30
CA PRO A 188 8.08 1.19 -16.29
C PRO A 188 8.47 2.63 -15.97
N GLY A 189 9.77 2.91 -15.93
CA GLY A 189 10.29 4.22 -15.54
C GLY A 189 10.19 4.56 -14.04
N GLY A 190 9.52 3.72 -13.24
CA GLY A 190 9.37 3.85 -11.80
C GLY A 190 10.27 2.89 -11.03
N ASP A 191 9.84 1.66 -10.87
CA ASP A 191 10.47 0.68 -9.97
C ASP A 191 10.41 -0.73 -10.51
N VAL A 192 11.36 -1.56 -10.11
CA VAL A 192 11.32 -3.02 -10.23
C VAL A 192 11.65 -3.60 -8.85
N CYS A 193 10.69 -4.17 -8.16
CA CYS A 193 10.86 -4.54 -6.76
C CYS A 193 10.11 -5.81 -6.38
N ALA A 194 10.73 -6.63 -5.55
CA ALA A 194 10.06 -7.77 -4.93
C ALA A 194 9.03 -7.28 -3.90
N CYS A 195 7.75 -7.57 -4.12
CA CYS A 195 6.68 -7.09 -3.27
C CYS A 195 5.48 -8.06 -3.21
N CYS A 196 4.93 -8.23 -2.00
CA CYS A 196 3.74 -9.04 -1.75
C CYS A 196 2.45 -8.20 -1.67
N GLY A 197 2.53 -6.86 -1.71
CA GLY A 197 1.37 -5.98 -1.55
C GLY A 197 0.43 -5.94 -2.76
N THR A 198 -0.69 -5.25 -2.59
CA THR A 198 -1.64 -5.00 -3.69
C THR A 198 -1.34 -3.65 -4.35
N HIS A 199 -1.44 -3.61 -5.68
CA HIS A 199 -1.12 -2.44 -6.50
C HIS A 199 -2.26 -2.14 -7.47
N VAL A 200 -2.32 -0.89 -7.96
CA VAL A 200 -3.19 -0.51 -9.06
C VAL A 200 -2.69 -1.11 -10.38
N GLU A 201 -3.57 -1.22 -11.37
CA GLU A 201 -3.21 -1.77 -12.69
C GLU A 201 -2.44 -0.77 -13.56
N ASN A 202 -2.72 0.53 -13.40
CA ASN A 202 -2.04 1.58 -14.13
C ASN A 202 -1.64 2.72 -13.19
N THR A 203 -0.51 3.36 -13.45
CA THR A 203 0.02 4.42 -12.57
C THR A 203 -0.90 5.64 -12.47
N GLY A 204 -1.72 5.92 -13.49
CA GLY A 204 -2.73 6.99 -13.46
C GLY A 204 -3.76 6.82 -12.35
N GLU A 205 -4.02 5.58 -11.91
CA GLU A 205 -4.94 5.29 -10.81
C GLU A 205 -4.41 5.71 -9.44
N VAL A 206 -3.10 5.94 -9.32
CA VAL A 206 -2.49 6.54 -8.11
C VAL A 206 -3.07 7.94 -7.86
N GLY A 207 -3.44 8.64 -8.94
CA GLY A 207 -4.02 9.98 -8.92
C GLY A 207 -2.94 11.05 -8.81
N ILE A 208 -2.48 11.37 -7.62
CA ILE A 208 -1.38 12.31 -7.38
C ILE A 208 -0.51 11.80 -6.25
N ILE A 209 0.79 12.00 -6.35
CA ILE A 209 1.77 11.75 -5.28
C ILE A 209 2.15 13.09 -4.69
N LYS A 210 1.87 13.30 -3.40
CA LYS A 210 2.24 14.52 -2.67
C LYS A 210 3.19 14.21 -1.53
N ILE A 211 4.39 14.76 -1.59
CA ILE A 211 5.33 14.74 -0.49
C ILE A 211 4.92 15.83 0.52
N ARG A 212 4.68 15.43 1.76
CA ARG A 212 4.24 16.34 2.84
C ARG A 212 5.42 17.01 3.54
N GLY A 213 6.55 16.30 3.57
CA GLY A 213 7.77 16.77 4.21
C GLY A 213 8.81 15.68 4.34
N MET A 214 9.96 16.08 4.86
CA MET A 214 11.11 15.22 5.09
C MET A 214 11.78 15.61 6.40
N ILE A 215 12.27 14.62 7.13
CA ILE A 215 13.09 14.81 8.33
C ILE A 215 14.36 13.96 8.27
N HIS A 216 15.41 14.38 8.94
CA HIS A 216 16.59 13.55 9.17
C HIS A 216 16.23 12.35 10.05
N TYR A 217 16.59 11.15 9.62
CA TYR A 217 16.24 9.93 10.33
C TYR A 217 17.31 8.85 10.14
N LYS A 218 17.87 8.36 11.26
CA LYS A 218 18.83 7.21 11.31
C LYS A 218 19.96 7.26 10.27
N GLY A 219 20.57 8.43 10.08
CA GLY A 219 21.69 8.60 9.13
C GLY A 219 21.24 8.83 7.68
N GLY A 220 19.97 8.93 7.42
CA GLY A 220 19.39 9.28 6.14
C GLY A 220 18.18 10.19 6.31
N VAL A 221 17.13 9.97 5.51
CA VAL A 221 15.89 10.76 5.56
C VAL A 221 14.68 9.88 5.72
N ARG A 222 13.66 10.39 6.42
CA ARG A 222 12.28 9.92 6.38
C ARG A 222 11.45 10.90 5.59
N ILE A 223 10.80 10.44 4.54
CA ILE A 223 9.85 11.18 3.73
C ILE A 223 8.44 10.81 4.17
N SER A 224 7.58 11.81 4.40
CA SER A 224 6.15 11.66 4.61
C SER A 224 5.43 12.00 3.30
N MET A 225 4.56 11.11 2.83
CA MET A 225 3.84 11.26 1.57
C MET A 225 2.39 10.80 1.67
N LEU A 226 1.58 11.25 0.71
CA LEU A 226 0.21 10.79 0.51
C LEU A 226 -0.06 10.67 -0.99
N CYS A 227 -0.91 9.70 -1.37
CA CYS A 227 -1.34 9.52 -2.75
C CYS A 227 -2.85 9.64 -2.90
N GLY A 228 -3.30 9.96 -4.11
CA GLY A 228 -4.69 9.90 -4.54
C GLY A 228 -5.65 10.64 -3.63
N ARG A 229 -6.65 9.91 -3.14
CA ARG A 229 -7.69 10.49 -2.28
C ARG A 229 -7.14 11.11 -1.01
N ARG A 230 -6.14 10.51 -0.36
CA ARG A 230 -5.53 11.07 0.86
C ARG A 230 -4.86 12.40 0.58
N ALA A 231 -4.12 12.52 -0.52
CA ALA A 231 -3.49 13.78 -0.93
C ALA A 231 -4.52 14.87 -1.21
N LEU A 232 -5.64 14.55 -1.88
CA LEU A 232 -6.74 15.48 -2.12
C LEU A 232 -7.40 15.97 -0.82
N LEU A 233 -7.60 15.07 0.15
CA LEU A 233 -8.18 15.42 1.45
C LEU A 233 -7.22 16.30 2.26
N ASP A 234 -5.92 15.99 2.28
CA ASP A 234 -4.89 16.81 2.93
C ASP A 234 -4.86 18.23 2.32
N TYR A 235 -4.87 18.34 0.99
CA TYR A 235 -4.95 19.64 0.31
C TYR A 235 -6.18 20.45 0.72
N ARG A 236 -7.37 19.81 0.74
CA ARG A 236 -8.62 20.47 1.14
C ARG A 236 -8.57 20.96 2.58
N ASN A 237 -7.97 20.18 3.49
CA ASN A 237 -7.84 20.57 4.89
C ASN A 237 -6.86 21.74 5.04
N ARG A 238 -5.70 21.68 4.41
CA ARG A 238 -4.71 22.79 4.41
C ARG A 238 -5.29 24.07 3.83
N LEU A 239 -6.11 23.95 2.76
CA LEU A 239 -6.79 25.10 2.18
C LEU A 239 -7.78 25.75 3.17
N LYS A 240 -8.58 24.93 3.88
CA LYS A 240 -9.51 25.41 4.92
C LYS A 240 -8.75 26.08 6.07
N ASP A 241 -7.67 25.47 6.54
CA ASP A 241 -6.85 26.00 7.62
C ASP A 241 -6.18 27.32 7.21
N GLY A 242 -5.65 27.41 5.98
CA GLY A 242 -5.09 28.63 5.43
C GLY A 242 -6.14 29.77 5.34
N ILE A 243 -7.38 29.48 4.93
CA ILE A 243 -8.48 30.45 4.93
C ILE A 243 -8.79 30.90 6.37
N ARG A 244 -8.90 29.95 7.29
CA ARG A 244 -9.17 30.22 8.70
C ARG A 244 -8.10 31.11 9.33
N LEU A 245 -6.82 30.79 9.11
CA LEU A 245 -5.69 31.58 9.60
C LEU A 245 -5.69 32.99 9.00
N SER A 246 -5.87 33.11 7.67
CA SER A 246 -5.96 34.39 6.99
C SER A 246 -7.08 35.29 7.60
N ASN A 247 -8.24 34.71 7.87
CA ASN A 247 -9.34 35.43 8.49
C ASN A 247 -9.03 35.85 9.94
N LEU A 248 -8.40 34.99 10.73
CA LEU A 248 -8.00 35.26 12.11
C LEU A 248 -6.96 36.38 12.21
N LEU A 249 -6.01 36.39 11.27
CA LEU A 249 -4.92 37.37 11.22
C LEU A 249 -5.29 38.63 10.45
N SER A 250 -6.50 38.70 9.86
CA SER A 250 -6.93 39.78 8.94
C SER A 250 -5.92 40.00 7.77
N ALA A 251 -5.16 38.97 7.43
CA ALA A 251 -4.10 38.99 6.39
C ALA A 251 -4.67 38.57 5.04
N ARG A 252 -4.17 39.19 3.96
CA ARG A 252 -4.48 38.76 2.59
C ARG A 252 -3.51 37.66 2.15
N ARG A 253 -4.03 36.61 1.52
CA ARG A 253 -3.22 35.47 0.99
C ARG A 253 -2.12 35.85 -0.01
N SER A 254 -2.23 37.02 -0.66
CA SER A 254 -1.28 37.50 -1.67
C SER A 254 -0.05 38.20 -1.09
N GLU A 255 0.03 38.38 0.23
CA GLU A 255 1.13 39.11 0.89
C GLU A 255 2.24 38.19 1.41
N GLU A 256 2.09 36.84 1.25
CA GLU A 256 3.11 35.84 1.58
C GLU A 256 3.83 35.38 0.32
N ARG A 257 4.69 36.26 -0.24
CA ARG A 257 5.71 35.88 -1.25
C ARG A 257 7.07 36.37 -0.84
#